data_66ec2126f2d855121c4ff16314dc0feb
#
_entry.id   66ec2126f2d855121c4ff16314dc0feb
#
_cell.length_a   1.000
_cell.length_b   1.000
_cell.length_c   1.000
_cell.angle_alpha   90.00
_cell.angle_beta   90.00
_cell.angle_gamma   90.00
#
_symmetry.space_group_name_H-M   'P 1'
#
loop_
_entity.id
_entity.type
_entity.pdbx_description
1 polymer ?
#
loop_
_entity_poly.entity_id
_entity_poly.type
_entity_poly.pdbx_seq_one_letter_code
_entity_poly.pdbx_strand_id
1 'polypeptide(L)'
;ATQDCSFQHSPISSDFAVKIRELSDYLLQDYPVTVASNLQDEELCGGLWRLVLAQRWMERLKTVAGSKMQGLLERVNTEIHFVTKCAFQPPPSCLRFVQTNISRLLQETSEQLVALKPWITRQNFSRCLELQCQPDSSTL
;
A
#
# COMPACT_ATOMS: atom_id res chain seq x y z
N ALA A 1 -5.52 17.30 19.56
CA ALA A 1 -6.44 17.22 18.43
C ALA A 1 -6.28 15.87 17.73
N THR A 2 -7.38 15.20 17.46
CA THR A 2 -7.38 13.95 16.75
C THR A 2 -7.10 14.22 15.27
N GLN A 3 -6.18 13.46 14.70
CA GLN A 3 -5.93 13.54 13.29
C GLN A 3 -7.03 12.81 12.53
N ASP A 4 -7.51 13.46 11.49
CA ASP A 4 -8.59 12.92 10.68
C ASP A 4 -8.00 12.25 9.42
N CYS A 5 -8.45 11.04 9.14
CA CYS A 5 -8.03 10.31 7.96
C CYS A 5 -9.26 9.91 7.16
N SER A 6 -9.89 10.91 6.56
CA SER A 6 -11.09 10.70 5.77
C SER A 6 -10.95 11.44 4.43
N PHE A 7 -11.71 10.97 3.45
CA PHE A 7 -11.65 11.51 2.10
C PHE A 7 -13.06 11.91 1.65
N GLN A 8 -13.22 13.17 1.27
CA GLN A 8 -14.50 13.67 0.78
C GLN A 8 -14.81 13.17 -0.62
N HIS A 9 -13.77 12.98 -1.42
CA HIS A 9 -13.88 12.47 -2.78
C HIS A 9 -12.96 11.28 -2.93
N SER A 10 -13.34 10.33 -3.77
CA SER A 10 -12.52 9.14 -3.96
C SER A 10 -11.18 9.52 -4.59
N PRO A 11 -10.06 9.22 -3.91
CA PRO A 11 -8.74 9.43 -4.50
C PRO A 11 -8.33 8.30 -5.44
N ILE A 12 -9.14 7.24 -5.51
CA ILE A 12 -8.86 6.07 -6.34
C ILE A 12 -9.48 6.29 -7.70
N SER A 13 -8.64 6.42 -8.73
CA SER A 13 -9.11 6.65 -10.10
C SER A 13 -9.71 5.36 -10.69
N SER A 14 -10.43 5.50 -11.80
CA SER A 14 -11.01 4.35 -12.47
C SER A 14 -9.99 3.57 -13.32
N ASP A 15 -8.83 4.16 -13.60
CA ASP A 15 -7.81 3.56 -14.49
C ASP A 15 -6.55 3.12 -13.75
N PHE A 16 -6.60 2.98 -12.42
CA PHE A 16 -5.43 2.57 -11.66
C PHE A 16 -4.91 1.20 -12.12
N ALA A 17 -5.80 0.30 -12.50
CA ALA A 17 -5.41 -1.05 -12.91
C ALA A 17 -4.56 -1.03 -14.18
N VAL A 18 -4.86 -0.11 -15.10
CA VAL A 18 -4.08 0.04 -16.33
C VAL A 18 -2.66 0.49 -16.02
N LYS A 19 -2.52 1.46 -15.11
CA LYS A 19 -1.21 1.99 -14.71
C LYS A 19 -0.38 0.92 -14.03
N ILE A 20 -0.99 0.13 -13.15
CA ILE A 20 -0.30 -0.96 -12.47
C ILE A 20 0.15 -2.02 -13.48
N ARG A 21 -0.70 -2.32 -14.46
CA ARG A 21 -0.37 -3.30 -15.49
C ARG A 21 0.79 -2.83 -16.35
N GLU A 22 0.82 -1.56 -16.74
CA GLU A 22 1.92 -1.01 -17.52
C GLU A 22 3.26 -1.16 -16.80
N LEU A 23 3.26 -0.87 -15.51
CA LEU A 23 4.46 -1.05 -14.70
C LEU A 23 4.84 -2.52 -14.59
N SER A 24 3.86 -3.38 -14.34
CA SER A 24 4.09 -4.82 -14.20
C SER A 24 4.67 -5.43 -15.48
N ASP A 25 4.20 -4.97 -16.64
CA ASP A 25 4.69 -5.46 -17.92
C ASP A 25 6.13 -5.02 -18.21
N TYR A 26 6.55 -3.90 -17.63
CA TYR A 26 7.89 -3.36 -17.86
C TYR A 26 8.92 -3.92 -16.89
N LEU A 27 8.51 -4.20 -15.65
CA LEU A 27 9.40 -4.68 -14.60
C LEU A 27 9.79 -6.14 -14.80
N LEU A 28 10.96 -6.50 -14.28
CA LEU A 28 11.26 -7.91 -14.02
C LEU A 28 10.32 -8.40 -12.94
N GLN A 29 9.45 -9.33 -13.29
CA GLN A 29 8.36 -9.75 -12.41
C GLN A 29 8.86 -10.42 -11.14
N ASP A 30 10.06 -10.97 -11.16
CA ASP A 30 10.66 -11.63 -10.01
C ASP A 30 11.58 -10.73 -9.18
N TYR A 31 11.57 -9.41 -9.45
CA TYR A 31 12.33 -8.46 -8.63
C TYR A 31 11.93 -8.62 -7.16
N PRO A 32 12.92 -8.81 -6.26
CA PRO A 32 12.59 -9.09 -4.87
C PRO A 32 12.10 -7.87 -4.11
N VAL A 33 11.01 -8.04 -3.40
CA VAL A 33 10.47 -7.03 -2.50
C VAL A 33 10.03 -7.73 -1.22
N THR A 34 9.71 -6.96 -0.18
CA THR A 34 9.17 -7.52 1.05
C THR A 34 7.77 -7.01 1.28
N VAL A 35 6.95 -7.88 1.85
CA VAL A 35 5.59 -7.53 2.26
C VAL A 35 5.38 -7.96 3.71
N ALA A 36 4.46 -7.27 4.39
CA ALA A 36 4.16 -7.61 5.77
C ALA A 36 3.36 -8.91 5.83
N SER A 37 3.76 -9.80 6.73
CA SER A 37 3.14 -11.12 6.85
C SER A 37 2.17 -11.22 8.03
N ASN A 38 2.24 -10.31 8.99
CA ASN A 38 1.47 -10.40 10.22
C ASN A 38 0.68 -9.14 10.54
N LEU A 39 0.18 -8.47 9.50
CA LEU A 39 -0.73 -7.35 9.70
C LEU A 39 -2.01 -7.82 10.37
N GLN A 40 -2.45 -7.12 11.40
CA GLN A 40 -3.78 -7.35 11.94
C GLN A 40 -4.79 -6.75 10.96
N ASP A 41 -5.62 -7.62 10.41
CA ASP A 41 -6.54 -7.23 9.36
C ASP A 41 -7.91 -6.96 9.97
N GLU A 42 -8.03 -5.83 10.66
CA GLU A 42 -9.28 -5.39 11.23
C GLU A 42 -9.96 -4.43 10.27
N GLU A 43 -11.14 -4.81 9.84
CA GLU A 43 -11.94 -4.01 8.92
C GLU A 43 -11.13 -3.66 7.68
N LEU A 44 -10.90 -2.38 7.41
CA LEU A 44 -10.16 -1.95 6.22
C LEU A 44 -8.74 -1.50 6.55
N CYS A 45 -8.35 -1.55 7.81
CA CYS A 45 -7.03 -1.05 8.20
C CYS A 45 -5.89 -1.84 7.60
N GLY A 46 -6.01 -3.17 7.55
CA GLY A 46 -4.97 -4.01 6.96
C GLY A 46 -4.74 -3.67 5.50
N GLY A 47 -5.83 -3.50 4.73
CA GLY A 47 -5.73 -3.12 3.32
C GLY A 47 -5.09 -1.76 3.14
N LEU A 48 -5.49 -0.79 3.95
CA LEU A 48 -4.92 0.55 3.88
C LEU A 48 -3.43 0.53 4.19
N TRP A 49 -3.01 -0.24 5.20
CA TRP A 49 -1.59 -0.35 5.54
C TRP A 49 -0.79 -1.04 4.44
N ARG A 50 -1.37 -2.00 3.72
CA ARG A 50 -0.70 -2.59 2.58
C ARG A 50 -0.42 -1.55 1.51
N LEU A 51 -1.34 -0.62 1.29
CA LEU A 51 -1.11 0.50 0.36
C LEU A 51 -0.02 1.45 0.87
N VAL A 52 0.02 1.72 2.16
CA VAL A 52 1.08 2.55 2.76
C VAL A 52 2.45 1.93 2.50
N LEU A 53 2.57 0.64 2.76
CA LEU A 53 3.84 -0.05 2.57
C LEU A 53 4.23 -0.13 1.09
N ALA A 54 3.25 -0.35 0.21
CA ALA A 54 3.49 -0.35 -1.24
C ALA A 54 3.95 1.02 -1.71
N GLN A 55 3.36 2.09 -1.18
CA GLN A 55 3.76 3.46 -1.54
C GLN A 55 5.22 3.72 -1.15
N ARG A 56 5.63 3.24 0.01
CA ARG A 56 7.03 3.37 0.43
C ARG A 56 7.96 2.61 -0.50
N TRP A 57 7.54 1.45 -1.00
CA TRP A 57 8.32 0.71 -2.00
C TRP A 57 8.43 1.48 -3.31
N MET A 58 7.34 2.12 -3.77
CA MET A 58 7.39 2.92 -5.00
C MET A 58 8.39 4.06 -4.84
N GLU A 59 8.38 4.76 -3.72
CA GLU A 59 9.34 5.84 -3.46
C GLU A 59 10.79 5.33 -3.46
N ARG A 60 11.01 4.18 -2.85
CA ARG A 60 12.36 3.59 -2.79
C ARG A 60 12.85 3.18 -4.17
N LEU A 61 11.98 2.55 -4.95
CA LEU A 61 12.34 2.10 -6.29
C LEU A 61 12.62 3.26 -7.23
N LYS A 62 11.94 4.39 -7.06
CA LYS A 62 12.17 5.57 -7.88
C LYS A 62 13.59 6.10 -7.74
N THR A 63 14.21 5.90 -6.60
CA THR A 63 15.57 6.42 -6.37
C THR A 63 16.65 5.64 -7.11
N VAL A 64 16.34 4.41 -7.53
CA VAL A 64 17.32 3.53 -8.19
C VAL A 64 16.94 3.20 -9.62
N ALA A 65 15.81 3.67 -10.10
CA ALA A 65 15.30 3.33 -11.41
C ALA A 65 15.81 4.29 -12.48
N GLY A 66 15.92 3.81 -13.72
CA GLY A 66 16.19 4.66 -14.88
C GLY A 66 14.98 5.52 -15.22
N SER A 67 15.17 6.48 -16.14
CA SER A 67 14.17 7.50 -16.39
C SER A 67 12.81 6.97 -16.84
N LYS A 68 12.80 5.93 -17.68
CA LYS A 68 11.53 5.34 -18.13
C LYS A 68 10.82 4.61 -17.00
N MET A 69 11.58 3.86 -16.21
CA MET A 69 11.03 3.16 -15.07
C MET A 69 10.50 4.14 -14.02
N GLN A 70 11.22 5.25 -13.79
CA GLN A 70 10.77 6.28 -12.88
C GLN A 70 9.41 6.84 -13.29
N GLY A 71 9.20 7.05 -14.58
CA GLY A 71 7.91 7.52 -15.07
C GLY A 71 6.77 6.56 -14.77
N LEU A 72 6.99 5.27 -14.98
CA LEU A 72 5.98 4.24 -14.68
C LEU A 72 5.73 4.11 -13.20
N LEU A 73 6.80 4.14 -12.39
CA LEU A 73 6.68 4.09 -10.93
C LEU A 73 5.91 5.31 -10.40
N GLU A 74 6.18 6.48 -10.97
CA GLU A 74 5.49 7.72 -10.59
C GLU A 74 3.99 7.62 -10.87
N ARG A 75 3.62 7.04 -11.99
CA ARG A 75 2.19 6.90 -12.35
C ARG A 75 1.47 5.99 -11.36
N VAL A 76 2.08 4.87 -10.98
CA VAL A 76 1.50 3.98 -9.96
C VAL A 76 1.51 4.66 -8.60
N ASN A 77 2.61 5.32 -8.25
CA ASN A 77 2.72 6.02 -6.97
C ASN A 77 1.62 7.08 -6.82
N THR A 78 1.31 7.80 -7.91
CA THR A 78 0.24 8.80 -7.89
C THR A 78 -1.09 8.17 -7.49
N GLU A 79 -1.35 6.94 -7.92
CA GLU A 79 -2.61 6.26 -7.62
C GLU A 79 -2.74 5.88 -6.14
N ILE A 80 -1.63 5.66 -5.45
CA ILE A 80 -1.65 5.25 -4.04
C ILE A 80 -1.09 6.33 -3.11
N HIS A 81 -0.68 7.46 -3.63
CA HIS A 81 -0.05 8.53 -2.84
C HIS A 81 -1.03 9.15 -1.84
N PHE A 82 -2.35 8.98 -2.04
CA PHE A 82 -3.33 9.54 -1.14
C PHE A 82 -3.15 9.06 0.31
N VAL A 83 -2.53 7.91 0.52
CA VAL A 83 -2.29 7.42 1.88
C VAL A 83 -1.37 8.34 2.67
N THR A 84 -0.55 9.14 2.00
CA THR A 84 0.34 10.08 2.69
C THR A 84 -0.39 11.28 3.25
N LYS A 85 -1.65 11.48 2.87
CA LYS A 85 -2.49 12.53 3.43
C LYS A 85 -2.78 12.31 4.91
N CYS A 86 -2.74 11.06 5.35
CA CYS A 86 -2.92 10.69 6.74
C CYS A 86 -1.55 10.48 7.38
N ALA A 87 -1.44 10.84 8.67
CA ALA A 87 -0.16 10.75 9.38
C ALA A 87 0.02 9.37 10.00
N PHE A 88 0.34 8.39 9.18
CA PHE A 88 0.57 7.03 9.66
C PHE A 88 1.82 6.94 10.52
N GLN A 89 1.71 6.23 11.63
CA GLN A 89 2.83 6.00 12.53
C GLN A 89 3.87 5.08 11.88
N PRO A 90 5.14 5.11 12.33
CA PRO A 90 6.12 4.15 11.83
C PRO A 90 5.71 2.73 12.15
N PRO A 91 6.10 1.74 11.32
CA PRO A 91 5.77 0.36 11.62
C PRO A 91 6.31 -0.08 12.97
N PRO A 92 5.53 -0.83 13.76
CA PRO A 92 6.01 -1.31 15.05
C PRO A 92 7.06 -2.42 14.89
N SER A 93 7.82 -2.65 15.95
CA SER A 93 8.87 -3.68 15.92
C SER A 93 8.32 -5.10 15.80
N CYS A 94 7.05 -5.30 16.12
CA CYS A 94 6.42 -6.61 15.98
C CYS A 94 6.11 -6.98 14.54
N LEU A 95 6.17 -6.03 13.62
CA LEU A 95 5.82 -6.28 12.23
C LEU A 95 6.89 -7.14 11.56
N ARG A 96 6.46 -8.22 10.90
CA ARG A 96 7.35 -9.14 10.22
C ARG A 96 7.15 -9.04 8.72
N PHE A 97 8.25 -9.16 8.00
CA PHE A 97 8.25 -9.07 6.55
C PHE A 97 8.70 -10.39 5.95
N VAL A 98 8.11 -10.75 4.81
CA VAL A 98 8.52 -11.90 4.03
C VAL A 98 8.90 -11.43 2.64
N GLN A 99 9.88 -12.11 2.03
CA GLN A 99 10.31 -11.79 0.68
C GLN A 99 9.32 -12.35 -0.33
N THR A 100 9.01 -11.54 -1.33
CA THR A 100 8.18 -11.95 -2.46
C THR A 100 8.70 -11.24 -3.70
N ASN A 101 7.97 -11.29 -4.80
CA ASN A 101 8.35 -10.60 -6.02
C ASN A 101 7.46 -9.38 -6.25
N ILE A 102 7.94 -8.46 -7.09
CA ILE A 102 7.24 -7.21 -7.37
C ILE A 102 5.88 -7.45 -8.03
N SER A 103 5.77 -8.48 -8.84
CA SER A 103 4.50 -8.83 -9.48
C SER A 103 3.42 -9.11 -8.43
N ARG A 104 3.77 -9.82 -7.38
CA ARG A 104 2.85 -10.11 -6.29
C ARG A 104 2.47 -8.83 -5.53
N LEU A 105 3.45 -7.97 -5.27
CA LEU A 105 3.19 -6.70 -4.60
C LEU A 105 2.21 -5.84 -5.39
N LEU A 106 2.41 -5.74 -6.70
CA LEU A 106 1.53 -4.94 -7.56
C LEU A 106 0.14 -5.55 -7.64
N GLN A 107 0.04 -6.88 -7.68
CA GLN A 107 -1.26 -7.55 -7.68
C GLN A 107 -2.02 -7.28 -6.38
N GLU A 108 -1.36 -7.40 -5.24
CA GLU A 108 -1.99 -7.12 -3.96
C GLU A 108 -2.42 -5.66 -3.85
N THR A 109 -1.59 -4.73 -4.36
CA THR A 109 -1.93 -3.32 -4.37
C THR A 109 -3.22 -3.09 -5.16
N SER A 110 -3.34 -3.69 -6.34
CA SER A 110 -4.52 -3.58 -7.16
C SER A 110 -5.75 -4.14 -6.45
N GLU A 111 -5.62 -5.28 -5.81
CA GLU A 111 -6.71 -5.91 -5.07
C GLU A 111 -7.19 -5.02 -3.92
N GLN A 112 -6.26 -4.39 -3.20
CA GLN A 112 -6.62 -3.51 -2.08
C GLN A 112 -7.32 -2.25 -2.57
N LEU A 113 -6.90 -1.70 -3.71
CA LEU A 113 -7.57 -0.54 -4.29
C LEU A 113 -8.99 -0.86 -4.68
N VAL A 114 -9.23 -2.04 -5.28
CA VAL A 114 -10.58 -2.49 -5.62
C VAL A 114 -11.42 -2.63 -4.35
N ALA A 115 -10.87 -3.25 -3.32
CA ALA A 115 -11.60 -3.50 -2.08
C ALA A 115 -11.94 -2.20 -1.33
N LEU A 116 -11.04 -1.23 -1.36
CA LEU A 116 -11.22 0.02 -0.62
C LEU A 116 -12.10 1.03 -1.35
N LYS A 117 -12.18 0.94 -2.68
CA LYS A 117 -12.84 1.98 -3.47
C LYS A 117 -14.25 2.30 -3.01
N PRO A 118 -15.15 1.32 -2.74
CA PRO A 118 -16.50 1.64 -2.29
C PRO A 118 -16.58 2.24 -0.89
N TRP A 119 -15.52 2.08 -0.09
CA TRP A 119 -15.53 2.52 1.31
C TRP A 119 -14.69 3.76 1.58
N ILE A 120 -13.84 4.15 0.63
CA ILE A 120 -12.82 5.19 0.87
C ILE A 120 -13.43 6.54 1.26
N THR A 121 -14.62 6.88 0.74
CA THR A 121 -15.29 8.12 1.08
C THR A 121 -16.31 7.98 2.20
N ARG A 122 -16.54 6.77 2.69
CA ARG A 122 -17.59 6.47 3.66
C ARG A 122 -17.06 6.24 5.07
N GLN A 123 -15.75 6.12 5.23
CA GLN A 123 -15.15 5.78 6.52
C GLN A 123 -14.08 6.78 6.89
N ASN A 124 -13.91 6.95 8.19
CA ASN A 124 -12.79 7.68 8.75
C ASN A 124 -11.75 6.68 9.21
N PHE A 125 -10.56 6.76 8.61
CA PHE A 125 -9.49 5.81 8.87
C PHE A 125 -8.54 6.27 9.98
N SER A 126 -8.95 7.23 10.80
CA SER A 126 -8.08 7.76 11.86
C SER A 126 -7.63 6.68 12.84
N ARG A 127 -8.46 5.66 13.06
CA ARG A 127 -8.09 4.53 13.91
C ARG A 127 -7.04 3.60 13.28
N CYS A 128 -6.79 3.77 11.98
CA CYS A 128 -5.81 2.95 11.26
C CYS A 128 -4.42 3.53 11.27
N LEU A 129 -4.23 4.72 11.86
CA LEU A 129 -2.94 5.41 11.82
C LEU A 129 -1.85 4.65 12.58
N GLU A 130 -2.24 3.84 13.55
CA GLU A 130 -1.31 3.00 14.29
C GLU A 130 -1.51 1.54 13.88
N LEU A 131 -0.45 0.95 13.36
CA LEU A 131 -0.49 -0.43 12.88
C LEU A 131 -0.48 -1.40 14.06
N GLN A 132 -1.36 -2.39 13.99
CA GLN A 132 -1.39 -3.50 14.94
C GLN A 132 -0.89 -4.76 14.27
N CYS A 133 -0.10 -5.55 15.00
CA CYS A 133 0.34 -6.85 14.54
C CYS A 133 -0.63 -7.92 14.99
N GLN A 134 -0.72 -9.01 14.23
CA GLN A 134 -1.49 -10.17 14.66
C GLN A 134 -0.86 -10.77 15.91
N PRO A 135 -1.68 -11.31 16.83
CA PRO A 135 -1.13 -12.00 17.99
C PRO A 135 -0.25 -13.16 17.57
N ASP A 136 0.85 -13.34 18.27
CA ASP A 136 1.77 -14.43 18.01
C ASP A 136 1.20 -15.72 18.55
N SER A 137 0.91 -16.68 17.65
CA SER A 137 0.34 -17.96 18.05
C SER A 137 1.32 -18.80 18.88
N SER A 138 2.61 -18.52 18.80
CA SER A 138 3.61 -19.26 19.55
C SER A 138 3.58 -18.93 21.04
N THR A 139 2.86 -17.90 21.45
CA THR A 139 2.75 -17.53 22.85
C THR A 139 1.66 -18.30 23.61
N LEU A 140 0.93 -19.12 22.91
CA LEU A 140 -0.13 -19.91 23.52
C LEU A 140 0.40 -21.06 24.37
#